data_d60e09ead6e5c253736fbd55ac6cf582
#
_entry.id   d60e09ead6e5c253736fbd55ac6cf582
#
_cell.length_a   1.000
_cell.length_b   1.000
_cell.length_c   1.000
_cell.angle_alpha   90.00
_cell.angle_beta   90.00
_cell.angle_gamma   90.00
#
_symmetry.space_group_name_H-M   'P 1'
#
loop_
_entity.id
_entity.type
_entity.pdbx_description
1 polymer ?
#
loop_
_entity_poly.entity_id
_entity_poly.type
_entity_poly.pdbx_seq_one_letter_code
_entity_poly.pdbx_strand_id
1 'polypeptide(L)'
;MKLTQAAWDDYISRLSRLNQKAGQLMREYMDGHPEADTDALIRYAYALVTKYGEGSAELACQMYDALAEAQGVTLPAAEPAPTVTYGEVTGMVKATQDSPANLQSGVSRMVKQAGADTTAHNAIRDGAEWAWVPHGDACPFCRMLASNGWQRASKNLLKKGHAQHIHANCDCEFAVRFSREFNISGYDPEEYLRQYREAGGDVNAWRRIDYAARKDEINAQKRAAYKARKSIVPLSKAHDDGKMYLDDVLIPVGVGAKAKTVYVQLPDGSLAELTPGTRVTKVQTIAGKGRNRQIDIVDFLVDEFPESSPEKWEKQKGMGYVDFEGRSRLVELHWYYEPTVGRVKWKIKPDQGGNWFYYDDEDE
;
A
#
# COMPACT_ATOMS: atom_id res chain seq x y z
N MET A 1 2.91 12.38 -36.53
CA MET A 1 3.89 12.90 -35.55
C MET A 1 4.15 11.77 -34.56
N LYS A 2 5.39 11.38 -34.24
CA LYS A 2 5.61 10.33 -33.24
C LYS A 2 5.42 10.90 -31.85
N LEU A 3 4.68 10.23 -30.99
CA LEU A 3 4.64 10.58 -29.57
C LEU A 3 6.06 10.49 -29.01
N THR A 4 6.54 11.58 -28.43
CA THR A 4 7.89 11.60 -27.83
C THR A 4 7.86 10.96 -26.47
N GLN A 5 8.99 10.37 -26.03
CA GLN A 5 9.15 9.89 -24.66
C GLN A 5 8.82 10.99 -23.64
N ALA A 6 9.27 12.22 -23.89
CA ALA A 6 9.01 13.36 -23.01
C ALA A 6 7.52 13.65 -22.83
N ALA A 7 6.70 13.51 -23.90
CA ALA A 7 5.25 13.72 -23.79
C ALA A 7 4.57 12.61 -22.97
N TRP A 8 5.03 11.37 -23.12
CA TRP A 8 4.58 10.24 -22.30
C TRP A 8 4.95 10.43 -20.82
N ASP A 9 6.20 10.79 -20.55
CA ASP A 9 6.69 11.03 -19.20
C ASP A 9 5.98 12.21 -18.50
N ASP A 10 5.67 13.30 -19.24
CA ASP A 10 4.88 14.41 -18.71
C ASP A 10 3.46 13.96 -18.33
N TYR A 11 2.81 13.20 -19.22
CA TYR A 11 1.50 12.64 -18.94
C TYR A 11 1.48 11.79 -17.65
N ILE A 12 2.40 10.84 -17.52
CA ILE A 12 2.55 10.01 -16.33
C ILE A 12 2.79 10.87 -15.08
N SER A 13 3.69 11.85 -15.18
CA SER A 13 4.00 12.76 -14.08
C SER A 13 2.78 13.59 -13.63
N ARG A 14 1.94 14.05 -14.56
CA ARG A 14 0.70 14.77 -14.25
C ARG A 14 -0.32 13.87 -13.56
N LEU A 15 -0.54 12.66 -14.05
CA LEU A 15 -1.41 11.66 -13.41
C LEU A 15 -0.94 11.34 -12.00
N SER A 16 0.36 11.08 -11.83
CA SER A 16 0.96 10.76 -10.53
C SER A 16 0.72 11.89 -9.51
N ARG A 17 0.89 13.15 -9.93
CA ARG A 17 0.59 14.30 -9.06
C ARG A 17 -0.87 14.39 -8.63
N LEU A 18 -1.83 14.08 -9.52
CA LEU A 18 -3.25 14.06 -9.17
C LEU A 18 -3.55 12.97 -8.13
N ASN A 19 -3.06 11.75 -8.40
CA ASN A 19 -3.27 10.60 -7.53
C ASN A 19 -2.68 10.83 -6.13
N GLN A 20 -1.44 11.30 -6.07
CA GLN A 20 -0.74 11.60 -4.81
C GLN A 20 -1.42 12.72 -4.04
N LYS A 21 -1.84 13.80 -4.74
CA LYS A 21 -2.51 14.93 -4.07
C LYS A 21 -3.83 14.54 -3.45
N ALA A 22 -4.64 13.73 -4.14
CA ALA A 22 -5.90 13.23 -3.60
C ALA A 22 -5.68 12.37 -2.35
N GLY A 23 -4.72 11.43 -2.40
CA GLY A 23 -4.35 10.62 -1.25
C GLY A 23 -3.81 11.45 -0.09
N GLN A 24 -2.92 12.41 -0.38
CA GLN A 24 -2.38 13.31 0.65
C GLN A 24 -3.49 14.10 1.35
N LEU A 25 -4.46 14.67 0.61
CA LEU A 25 -5.58 15.41 1.19
C LEU A 25 -6.46 14.51 2.08
N MET A 26 -6.65 13.24 1.69
CA MET A 26 -7.37 12.28 2.53
C MET A 26 -6.61 12.04 3.84
N ARG A 27 -5.30 11.88 3.78
CA ARG A 27 -4.45 11.73 4.96
C ARG A 27 -4.50 12.96 5.86
N GLU A 28 -4.32 14.15 5.29
CA GLU A 28 -4.40 15.44 6.00
C GLU A 28 -5.77 15.62 6.68
N TYR A 29 -6.86 15.19 6.02
CA TYR A 29 -8.20 15.24 6.61
C TYR A 29 -8.31 14.33 7.84
N MET A 30 -7.85 13.08 7.76
CA MET A 30 -7.89 12.15 8.90
C MET A 30 -7.02 12.65 10.07
N ASP A 31 -5.83 13.16 9.78
CA ASP A 31 -4.92 13.69 10.81
C ASP A 31 -5.50 14.94 11.50
N GLY A 32 -6.27 15.76 10.76
CA GLY A 32 -6.94 16.95 11.29
C GLY A 32 -8.30 16.71 11.96
N HIS A 33 -8.92 15.53 11.74
CA HIS A 33 -10.25 15.18 12.24
C HIS A 33 -10.25 13.76 12.82
N PRO A 34 -9.54 13.53 13.93
CA PRO A 34 -9.46 12.19 14.54
C PRO A 34 -10.82 11.68 15.03
N GLU A 35 -11.80 12.59 15.23
CA GLU A 35 -13.18 12.29 15.61
C GLU A 35 -14.11 11.98 14.43
N ALA A 36 -13.61 12.05 13.18
CA ALA A 36 -14.43 11.84 12.00
C ALA A 36 -15.01 10.41 11.98
N ASP A 37 -16.33 10.32 11.90
CA ASP A 37 -17.00 9.03 11.73
C ASP A 37 -16.84 8.49 10.29
N THR A 38 -17.24 7.24 10.11
CA THR A 38 -17.17 6.56 8.80
C THR A 38 -17.91 7.34 7.70
N ASP A 39 -19.04 7.98 8.03
CA ASP A 39 -19.83 8.71 7.04
C ASP A 39 -19.14 10.02 6.62
N ALA A 40 -18.45 10.70 7.53
CA ALA A 40 -17.63 11.86 7.21
C ALA A 40 -16.45 11.47 6.31
N LEU A 41 -15.76 10.36 6.61
CA LEU A 41 -14.69 9.81 5.78
C LEU A 41 -15.19 9.47 4.37
N ILE A 42 -16.37 8.83 4.23
CA ILE A 42 -16.96 8.49 2.94
C ILE A 42 -17.27 9.75 2.14
N ARG A 43 -17.93 10.76 2.74
CA ARG A 43 -18.27 12.01 2.04
C ARG A 43 -17.01 12.73 1.54
N TYR A 44 -15.99 12.83 2.37
CA TYR A 44 -14.75 13.49 2.00
C TYR A 44 -13.97 12.71 0.92
N ALA A 45 -13.84 11.40 1.09
CA ALA A 45 -13.23 10.53 0.07
C ALA A 45 -13.96 10.61 -1.26
N TYR A 46 -15.31 10.61 -1.26
CA TYR A 46 -16.10 10.72 -2.48
C TYR A 46 -15.87 12.06 -3.20
N ALA A 47 -15.82 13.16 -2.45
CA ALA A 47 -15.52 14.48 -3.04
C ALA A 47 -14.12 14.51 -3.67
N LEU A 48 -13.13 13.91 -3.02
CA LEU A 48 -11.76 13.82 -3.56
C LEU A 48 -11.70 12.94 -4.81
N VAL A 49 -12.28 11.73 -4.75
CA VAL A 49 -12.24 10.77 -5.86
C VAL A 49 -12.99 11.35 -7.07
N THR A 50 -14.12 12.01 -6.87
CA THR A 50 -14.86 12.67 -7.97
C THR A 50 -14.00 13.77 -8.59
N LYS A 51 -13.55 14.73 -7.81
CA LYS A 51 -12.80 15.91 -8.31
C LYS A 51 -11.51 15.53 -9.03
N TYR A 52 -10.69 14.69 -8.39
CA TYR A 52 -9.39 14.31 -8.94
C TYR A 52 -9.51 13.19 -9.98
N GLY A 53 -10.55 12.35 -9.88
CA GLY A 53 -10.90 11.35 -10.89
C GLY A 53 -11.32 11.97 -12.20
N GLU A 54 -12.12 13.03 -12.19
CA GLU A 54 -12.47 13.82 -13.39
C GLU A 54 -11.19 14.40 -14.05
N GLY A 55 -10.26 14.93 -13.26
CA GLY A 55 -8.98 15.41 -13.79
C GLY A 55 -8.11 14.29 -14.37
N SER A 56 -8.12 13.09 -13.76
CA SER A 56 -7.43 11.91 -14.27
C SER A 56 -8.05 11.43 -15.60
N ALA A 57 -9.37 11.39 -15.69
CA ALA A 57 -10.10 11.01 -16.89
C ALA A 57 -9.85 12.00 -18.05
N GLU A 58 -9.86 13.31 -17.76
CA GLU A 58 -9.57 14.34 -18.75
C GLU A 58 -8.14 14.20 -19.31
N LEU A 59 -7.13 13.99 -18.45
CA LEU A 59 -5.78 13.74 -18.91
C LEU A 59 -5.68 12.48 -19.78
N ALA A 60 -6.44 11.44 -19.43
CA ALA A 60 -6.49 10.21 -20.21
C ALA A 60 -7.13 10.43 -21.59
N CYS A 61 -8.20 11.25 -21.70
CA CYS A 61 -8.77 11.66 -22.98
C CYS A 61 -7.75 12.40 -23.83
N GLN A 62 -7.06 13.39 -23.27
CA GLN A 62 -6.05 14.17 -23.98
C GLN A 62 -4.91 13.27 -24.51
N MET A 63 -4.44 12.31 -23.71
CA MET A 63 -3.39 11.37 -24.13
C MET A 63 -3.91 10.41 -25.20
N TYR A 64 -5.15 9.94 -25.07
CA TYR A 64 -5.76 9.05 -26.05
C TYR A 64 -5.85 9.72 -27.43
N ASP A 65 -6.34 10.97 -27.48
CA ASP A 65 -6.44 11.76 -28.71
C ASP A 65 -5.04 12.05 -29.30
N ALA A 66 -4.06 12.38 -28.46
CA ALA A 66 -2.67 12.58 -28.89
C ALA A 66 -2.03 11.29 -29.46
N LEU A 67 -2.37 10.12 -28.90
CA LEU A 67 -1.93 8.83 -29.43
C LEU A 67 -2.57 8.52 -30.78
N ALA A 68 -3.85 8.84 -30.96
CA ALA A 68 -4.54 8.69 -32.26
C ALA A 68 -3.93 9.60 -33.32
N GLU A 69 -3.71 10.87 -33.01
CA GLU A 69 -3.08 11.85 -33.90
C GLU A 69 -1.66 11.44 -34.28
N ALA A 70 -0.84 11.01 -33.30
CA ALA A 70 0.54 10.56 -33.53
C ALA A 70 0.63 9.35 -34.47
N GLN A 71 -0.42 8.54 -34.54
CA GLN A 71 -0.55 7.38 -35.41
C GLN A 71 -1.29 7.68 -36.72
N GLY A 72 -1.70 8.93 -36.95
CA GLY A 72 -2.40 9.36 -38.17
C GLY A 72 -3.83 8.79 -38.28
N VAL A 73 -4.48 8.48 -37.16
CA VAL A 73 -5.82 7.92 -37.13
C VAL A 73 -6.82 9.00 -36.72
N THR A 74 -7.88 9.15 -37.52
CA THR A 74 -8.99 10.06 -37.21
C THR A 74 -10.10 9.30 -36.48
N LEU A 75 -10.37 9.68 -35.25
CA LEU A 75 -11.37 9.08 -34.37
C LEU A 75 -12.31 10.16 -33.80
N PRO A 76 -13.49 9.77 -33.31
CA PRO A 76 -14.25 10.67 -32.42
C PRO A 76 -13.38 11.05 -31.22
N ALA A 77 -13.52 12.26 -30.71
CA ALA A 77 -12.84 12.70 -29.50
C ALA A 77 -13.02 11.68 -28.36
N ALA A 78 -11.98 11.52 -27.57
CA ALA A 78 -12.05 10.62 -26.43
C ALA A 78 -13.06 11.18 -25.40
N GLU A 79 -13.80 10.26 -24.77
CA GLU A 79 -14.81 10.59 -23.77
C GLU A 79 -14.42 10.00 -22.41
N PRO A 80 -14.65 10.72 -21.29
CA PRO A 80 -14.43 10.17 -19.96
C PRO A 80 -15.28 8.92 -19.72
N ALA A 81 -14.72 7.92 -19.07
CA ALA A 81 -15.49 6.80 -18.57
C ALA A 81 -16.50 7.25 -17.50
N PRO A 82 -17.56 6.47 -17.22
CA PRO A 82 -18.46 6.74 -16.11
C PRO A 82 -17.71 6.95 -14.80
N THR A 83 -18.10 7.98 -14.07
CA THR A 83 -17.48 8.30 -12.79
C THR A 83 -17.76 7.21 -11.75
N VAL A 84 -16.84 7.09 -10.81
CA VAL A 84 -16.96 6.22 -9.65
C VAL A 84 -18.25 6.54 -8.87
N THR A 85 -18.95 5.50 -8.46
CA THR A 85 -20.19 5.62 -7.69
C THR A 85 -19.92 5.86 -6.20
N TYR A 86 -20.87 6.51 -5.52
CA TYR A 86 -20.81 6.66 -4.05
C TYR A 86 -20.71 5.30 -3.33
N GLY A 87 -21.38 4.26 -3.85
CA GLY A 87 -21.32 2.90 -3.31
C GLY A 87 -19.92 2.27 -3.36
N GLU A 88 -19.19 2.44 -4.47
CA GLU A 88 -17.82 1.94 -4.62
C GLU A 88 -16.86 2.64 -3.66
N VAL A 89 -16.99 3.97 -3.50
CA VAL A 89 -16.20 4.72 -2.51
C VAL A 89 -16.54 4.28 -1.09
N THR A 90 -17.83 4.07 -0.80
CA THR A 90 -18.28 3.55 0.51
C THR A 90 -17.64 2.20 0.81
N GLY A 91 -17.62 1.28 -0.16
CA GLY A 91 -17.00 -0.03 0.00
C GLY A 91 -15.50 0.08 0.27
N MET A 92 -14.80 0.94 -0.48
CA MET A 92 -13.37 1.19 -0.29
C MET A 92 -13.07 1.77 1.09
N VAL A 93 -13.79 2.80 1.52
CA VAL A 93 -13.59 3.44 2.83
C VAL A 93 -13.82 2.44 3.95
N LYS A 94 -14.94 1.70 3.94
CA LYS A 94 -15.22 0.68 4.97
C LYS A 94 -14.15 -0.41 5.05
N ALA A 95 -13.52 -0.75 3.92
CA ALA A 95 -12.45 -1.74 3.89
C ALA A 95 -11.09 -1.22 4.35
N THR A 96 -10.90 0.10 4.43
CA THR A 96 -9.57 0.70 4.64
C THR A 96 -9.50 1.74 5.76
N GLN A 97 -10.64 2.15 6.35
CA GLN A 97 -10.73 3.24 7.34
C GLN A 97 -9.89 3.02 8.59
N ASP A 98 -9.64 1.76 8.98
CA ASP A 98 -8.87 1.42 10.17
C ASP A 98 -7.36 1.70 10.02
N SER A 99 -6.92 2.04 8.80
CA SER A 99 -5.53 2.36 8.49
C SER A 99 -5.47 3.63 7.63
N PRO A 100 -4.98 4.76 8.17
CA PRO A 100 -4.82 6.00 7.40
C PRO A 100 -3.99 5.82 6.12
N ALA A 101 -2.96 4.99 6.16
CA ALA A 101 -2.14 4.70 4.98
C ALA A 101 -2.94 3.91 3.92
N ASN A 102 -3.76 2.94 4.34
CA ASN A 102 -4.60 2.17 3.42
C ASN A 102 -5.71 3.02 2.81
N LEU A 103 -6.35 3.89 3.59
CA LEU A 103 -7.38 4.80 3.08
C LEU A 103 -6.78 5.84 2.11
N GLN A 104 -5.63 6.42 2.45
CA GLN A 104 -4.86 7.26 1.54
C GLN A 104 -4.59 6.55 0.20
N SER A 105 -4.07 5.33 0.27
CA SER A 105 -3.76 4.51 -0.91
C SER A 105 -5.03 4.12 -1.68
N GLY A 106 -6.13 3.87 -1.00
CA GLY A 106 -7.43 3.58 -1.59
C GLY A 106 -7.96 4.73 -2.44
N VAL A 107 -7.93 5.96 -1.89
CA VAL A 107 -8.32 7.18 -2.62
C VAL A 107 -7.42 7.40 -3.84
N SER A 108 -6.09 7.35 -3.67
CA SER A 108 -5.14 7.49 -4.78
C SER A 108 -5.40 6.48 -5.90
N ARG A 109 -5.67 5.22 -5.54
CA ARG A 109 -5.98 4.16 -6.50
C ARG A 109 -7.26 4.44 -7.28
N MET A 110 -8.33 4.89 -6.62
CA MET A 110 -9.61 5.18 -7.29
C MET A 110 -9.49 6.36 -8.27
N VAL A 111 -8.70 7.37 -7.91
CA VAL A 111 -8.39 8.49 -8.83
C VAL A 111 -7.64 8.00 -10.06
N LYS A 112 -6.63 7.16 -9.86
CA LYS A 112 -5.85 6.57 -10.97
C LYS A 112 -6.72 5.68 -11.86
N GLN A 113 -7.62 4.93 -11.26
CA GLN A 113 -8.54 4.04 -11.97
C GLN A 113 -9.42 4.80 -12.96
N ALA A 114 -9.87 6.02 -12.62
CA ALA A 114 -10.69 6.82 -13.52
C ALA A 114 -10.01 7.11 -14.87
N GLY A 115 -8.70 7.40 -14.85
CA GLY A 115 -7.92 7.56 -16.09
C GLY A 115 -7.76 6.24 -16.86
N ALA A 116 -7.43 5.16 -16.17
CA ALA A 116 -7.27 3.85 -16.79
C ALA A 116 -8.58 3.33 -17.41
N ASP A 117 -9.70 3.50 -16.72
CA ASP A 117 -11.04 3.13 -17.23
C ASP A 117 -11.42 3.98 -18.44
N THR A 118 -11.07 5.27 -18.45
CA THR A 118 -11.26 6.16 -19.61
C THR A 118 -10.49 5.69 -20.83
N THR A 119 -9.22 5.35 -20.66
CA THR A 119 -8.39 4.79 -21.76
C THR A 119 -8.98 3.48 -22.26
N ALA A 120 -9.36 2.57 -21.36
CA ALA A 120 -9.95 1.29 -21.71
C ALA A 120 -11.31 1.44 -22.43
N HIS A 121 -12.16 2.37 -21.97
CA HIS A 121 -13.48 2.65 -22.57
C HIS A 121 -13.34 3.08 -24.03
N ASN A 122 -12.49 4.07 -24.31
CA ASN A 122 -12.24 4.56 -25.66
C ASN A 122 -11.54 3.49 -26.53
N ALA A 123 -10.59 2.73 -25.98
CA ALA A 123 -9.94 1.65 -26.71
C ALA A 123 -10.91 0.55 -27.13
N ILE A 124 -11.92 0.24 -26.32
CA ILE A 124 -12.99 -0.72 -26.65
C ILE A 124 -13.90 -0.15 -27.75
N ARG A 125 -14.28 1.13 -27.64
CA ARG A 125 -15.13 1.81 -28.63
C ARG A 125 -14.48 1.76 -30.01
N ASP A 126 -13.19 2.05 -30.09
CA ASP A 126 -12.47 2.24 -31.34
C ASP A 126 -11.75 0.97 -31.82
N GLY A 127 -11.86 -0.13 -31.08
CA GLY A 127 -11.25 -1.42 -31.42
C GLY A 127 -9.71 -1.40 -31.40
N ALA A 128 -9.12 -0.53 -30.61
CA ALA A 128 -7.68 -0.39 -30.45
C ALA A 128 -7.05 -1.62 -29.77
N GLU A 129 -5.73 -1.75 -29.92
CA GLU A 129 -4.93 -2.60 -29.03
C GLU A 129 -4.45 -1.76 -27.84
N TRP A 130 -4.33 -2.39 -26.69
CA TRP A 130 -3.84 -1.77 -25.47
C TRP A 130 -2.71 -2.59 -24.84
N ALA A 131 -1.85 -1.93 -24.07
CA ALA A 131 -0.84 -2.59 -23.28
C ALA A 131 -0.67 -1.90 -21.92
N TRP A 132 -0.24 -2.68 -20.94
CA TRP A 132 0.24 -2.15 -19.67
C TRP A 132 1.69 -1.72 -19.83
N VAL A 133 1.96 -0.42 -19.75
CA VAL A 133 3.30 0.13 -19.96
C VAL A 133 3.91 0.51 -18.62
N PRO A 134 4.95 -0.19 -18.18
CA PRO A 134 5.69 0.17 -16.98
C PRO A 134 6.38 1.52 -17.13
N HIS A 135 6.43 2.29 -16.07
CA HIS A 135 7.15 3.56 -16.03
C HIS A 135 8.06 3.61 -14.80
N GLY A 136 9.24 4.21 -14.95
CA GLY A 136 10.20 4.38 -13.88
C GLY A 136 10.60 3.03 -13.26
N ASP A 137 10.58 2.99 -11.94
CA ASP A 137 10.95 1.83 -11.15
C ASP A 137 9.77 0.87 -10.92
N ALA A 138 9.28 0.32 -12.03
CA ALA A 138 8.13 -0.56 -12.02
C ALA A 138 8.40 -1.88 -11.27
N CYS A 139 7.51 -2.24 -10.37
CA CYS A 139 7.62 -3.48 -9.61
C CYS A 139 7.48 -4.74 -10.49
N PRO A 140 7.98 -5.90 -10.07
CA PRO A 140 7.88 -7.16 -10.82
C PRO A 140 6.45 -7.55 -11.22
N PHE A 141 5.44 -7.19 -10.40
CA PHE A 141 4.05 -7.44 -10.75
C PHE A 141 3.61 -6.61 -11.98
N CYS A 142 3.96 -5.33 -12.05
CA CYS A 142 3.64 -4.51 -13.21
C CYS A 142 4.42 -4.95 -14.46
N ARG A 143 5.68 -5.35 -14.30
CA ARG A 143 6.46 -5.93 -15.41
C ARG A 143 5.88 -7.27 -15.89
N MET A 144 5.34 -8.09 -14.98
CA MET A 144 4.61 -9.32 -15.34
C MET A 144 3.33 -9.00 -16.12
N LEU A 145 2.55 -7.99 -15.72
CA LEU A 145 1.40 -7.55 -16.51
C LEU A 145 1.83 -7.03 -17.89
N ALA A 146 2.90 -6.25 -17.95
CA ALA A 146 3.47 -5.70 -19.18
C ALA A 146 4.00 -6.78 -20.15
N SER A 147 4.43 -7.93 -19.64
CA SER A 147 4.89 -9.06 -20.45
C SER A 147 3.80 -9.68 -21.32
N ASN A 148 2.53 -9.38 -21.07
CA ASN A 148 1.42 -9.81 -21.94
C ASN A 148 1.41 -9.08 -23.30
N GLY A 149 2.18 -8.00 -23.44
CA GLY A 149 2.28 -7.25 -24.68
C GLY A 149 0.98 -6.53 -25.07
N TRP A 150 0.88 -6.20 -26.34
CA TRP A 150 -0.28 -5.54 -26.91
C TRP A 150 -1.42 -6.53 -27.11
N GLN A 151 -2.59 -6.17 -26.58
CA GLN A 151 -3.79 -6.99 -26.61
C GLN A 151 -4.96 -6.19 -27.21
N ARG A 152 -5.84 -6.85 -27.95
CA ARG A 152 -7.04 -6.20 -28.48
C ARG A 152 -7.97 -5.80 -27.33
N ALA A 153 -8.40 -4.54 -27.31
CA ALA A 153 -9.39 -4.07 -26.35
C ALA A 153 -10.74 -4.76 -26.57
N SER A 154 -11.31 -5.25 -25.48
CA SER A 154 -12.61 -5.91 -25.49
C SER A 154 -13.38 -5.61 -24.21
N LYS A 155 -14.70 -5.84 -24.22
CA LYS A 155 -15.53 -5.66 -23.01
C LYS A 155 -15.05 -6.49 -21.80
N ASN A 156 -14.27 -7.54 -22.02
CA ASN A 156 -13.67 -8.32 -20.96
C ASN A 156 -12.56 -7.56 -20.22
N LEU A 157 -11.95 -6.55 -20.84
CA LEU A 157 -10.96 -5.68 -20.21
C LEU A 157 -11.57 -4.96 -18.99
N LEU A 158 -12.76 -4.40 -19.11
CA LEU A 158 -13.47 -3.77 -18.00
C LEU A 158 -14.02 -4.79 -16.99
N LYS A 159 -14.55 -5.94 -17.49
CA LYS A 159 -15.17 -6.96 -16.63
C LYS A 159 -14.20 -7.73 -15.74
N LYS A 160 -12.97 -7.97 -16.21
CA LYS A 160 -11.96 -8.74 -15.47
C LYS A 160 -11.14 -7.88 -14.52
N GLY A 161 -11.50 -6.60 -14.35
CA GLY A 161 -10.88 -5.75 -13.36
C GLY A 161 -9.38 -5.54 -13.55
N HIS A 162 -8.88 -5.48 -14.80
CA HIS A 162 -7.47 -5.14 -15.02
C HIS A 162 -7.11 -3.80 -14.37
N ALA A 163 -8.08 -2.86 -14.35
CA ALA A 163 -7.97 -1.65 -13.57
C ALA A 163 -7.96 -1.90 -12.05
N GLN A 164 -8.54 -3.00 -11.55
CA GLN A 164 -8.52 -3.34 -10.11
C GLN A 164 -7.14 -3.75 -9.60
N HIS A 165 -6.19 -4.08 -10.49
CA HIS A 165 -4.81 -4.41 -10.12
C HIS A 165 -3.87 -3.19 -10.11
N ILE A 166 -4.43 -2.00 -10.29
CA ILE A 166 -3.67 -0.75 -10.20
C ILE A 166 -3.19 -0.55 -8.76
N HIS A 167 -1.87 -0.35 -8.60
CA HIS A 167 -1.28 0.01 -7.31
C HIS A 167 -1.36 1.52 -7.10
N ALA A 168 -1.64 1.96 -5.88
CA ALA A 168 -1.71 3.39 -5.54
C ALA A 168 -0.40 4.15 -5.83
N ASN A 169 0.74 3.50 -5.62
CA ASN A 169 2.07 4.09 -5.74
C ASN A 169 2.83 3.61 -7.01
N CYS A 170 2.10 3.21 -8.05
CA CYS A 170 2.68 2.72 -9.29
C CYS A 170 2.39 3.72 -10.41
N ASP A 171 3.42 4.14 -11.13
CA ASP A 171 3.33 5.06 -12.27
C ASP A 171 3.13 4.35 -13.62
N CYS A 172 2.87 3.02 -13.60
CA CYS A 172 2.54 2.26 -14.80
C CYS A 172 1.14 2.62 -15.30
N GLU A 173 0.96 2.68 -16.62
CA GLU A 173 -0.30 3.16 -17.20
C GLU A 173 -0.69 2.36 -18.45
N PHE A 174 -1.95 2.44 -18.87
CA PHE A 174 -2.39 1.90 -20.14
C PHE A 174 -1.97 2.80 -21.29
N ALA A 175 -1.39 2.18 -22.31
CA ALA A 175 -1.19 2.81 -23.61
C ALA A 175 -2.06 2.13 -24.66
N VAL A 176 -2.39 2.86 -25.72
CA VAL A 176 -3.16 2.33 -26.85
C VAL A 176 -2.41 2.45 -28.16
N ARG A 177 -2.65 1.51 -29.06
CA ARG A 177 -2.20 1.61 -30.43
C ARG A 177 -3.28 1.20 -31.42
N PHE A 178 -3.25 1.83 -32.59
CA PHE A 178 -4.16 1.56 -33.70
C PHE A 178 -3.43 0.87 -34.87
N SER A 179 -2.09 0.93 -34.88
CA SER A 179 -1.22 0.25 -35.82
C SER A 179 -0.20 -0.61 -35.08
N ARG A 180 0.08 -1.80 -35.62
CA ARG A 180 1.10 -2.71 -35.08
C ARG A 180 2.53 -2.18 -35.23
N GLU A 181 2.73 -1.20 -36.11
CA GLU A 181 4.02 -0.52 -36.29
C GLU A 181 4.33 0.50 -35.21
N PHE A 182 3.30 0.88 -34.41
CA PHE A 182 3.47 1.81 -33.30
C PHE A 182 3.87 1.07 -32.02
N ASN A 183 4.83 1.63 -31.32
CA ASN A 183 5.20 1.19 -29.99
C ASN A 183 5.59 2.39 -29.11
N ILE A 184 5.48 2.25 -27.80
CA ILE A 184 5.97 3.22 -26.82
C ILE A 184 7.47 3.00 -26.65
N SER A 185 8.23 4.08 -26.66
CA SER A 185 9.67 4.00 -26.44
C SER A 185 9.99 3.37 -25.09
N GLY A 186 10.92 2.44 -25.06
CA GLY A 186 11.31 1.70 -23.84
C GLY A 186 10.34 0.60 -23.40
N TYR A 187 9.23 0.38 -24.12
CA TYR A 187 8.33 -0.74 -23.83
C TYR A 187 8.76 -1.99 -24.60
N ASP A 188 9.25 -2.99 -23.87
CA ASP A 188 9.71 -4.28 -24.40
C ASP A 188 9.05 -5.44 -23.64
N PRO A 189 7.87 -5.91 -24.10
CA PRO A 189 7.16 -7.00 -23.44
C PRO A 189 7.90 -8.35 -23.50
N GLU A 190 8.75 -8.58 -24.52
CA GLU A 190 9.51 -9.82 -24.64
C GLU A 190 10.60 -9.89 -23.58
N GLU A 191 11.27 -8.78 -23.31
CA GLU A 191 12.25 -8.67 -22.22
C GLU A 191 11.60 -8.94 -20.86
N TYR A 192 10.43 -8.35 -20.60
CA TYR A 192 9.69 -8.63 -19.35
C TYR A 192 9.27 -10.09 -19.23
N LEU A 193 8.84 -10.71 -20.33
CA LEU A 193 8.48 -12.13 -20.37
C LEU A 193 9.70 -13.02 -20.12
N ARG A 194 10.85 -12.66 -20.65
CA ARG A 194 12.13 -13.36 -20.43
C ARG A 194 12.47 -13.34 -18.94
N GLN A 195 12.48 -12.15 -18.33
CA GLN A 195 12.75 -11.98 -16.90
C GLN A 195 11.77 -12.77 -16.02
N TYR A 196 10.49 -12.76 -16.36
CA TYR A 196 9.47 -13.53 -15.64
C TYR A 196 9.72 -15.04 -15.71
N ARG A 197 10.09 -15.55 -16.90
CA ARG A 197 10.44 -16.98 -17.09
C ARG A 197 11.72 -17.36 -16.35
N GLU A 198 12.73 -16.51 -16.36
CA GLU A 198 13.97 -16.71 -15.59
C GLU A 198 13.72 -16.77 -14.08
N ALA A 199 12.71 -16.06 -13.60
CA ALA A 199 12.24 -16.15 -12.21
C ALA A 199 11.35 -17.39 -11.93
N GLY A 200 11.27 -18.33 -12.88
CA GLY A 200 10.47 -19.55 -12.75
C GLY A 200 8.97 -19.38 -13.00
N GLY A 201 8.53 -18.27 -13.60
CA GLY A 201 7.12 -17.98 -13.84
C GLY A 201 6.33 -17.66 -12.56
N ASP A 202 7.02 -17.29 -11.50
CA ASP A 202 6.43 -16.90 -10.22
C ASP A 202 6.77 -15.43 -9.89
N VAL A 203 5.75 -14.59 -9.79
CA VAL A 203 5.91 -13.17 -9.48
C VAL A 203 6.52 -12.92 -8.09
N ASN A 204 6.27 -13.80 -7.14
CA ASN A 204 6.85 -13.68 -5.80
C ASN A 204 8.32 -14.08 -5.79
N ALA A 205 8.70 -15.09 -6.59
CA ALA A 205 10.12 -15.40 -6.83
C ALA A 205 10.83 -14.22 -7.50
N TRP A 206 10.20 -13.63 -8.51
CA TRP A 206 10.75 -12.44 -9.17
C TRP A 206 10.90 -11.25 -8.21
N ARG A 207 9.92 -10.99 -7.35
CA ARG A 207 10.02 -9.94 -6.31
C ARG A 207 11.20 -10.16 -5.37
N ARG A 208 11.46 -11.42 -4.97
CA ARG A 208 12.62 -11.75 -4.12
C ARG A 208 13.94 -11.49 -4.84
N ILE A 209 14.04 -11.84 -6.11
CA ILE A 209 15.23 -11.59 -6.96
C ILE A 209 15.45 -10.09 -7.14
N ASP A 210 14.41 -9.35 -7.53
CA ASP A 210 14.45 -7.90 -7.73
C ASP A 210 14.84 -7.18 -6.43
N TYR A 211 14.24 -7.56 -5.31
CA TYR A 211 14.59 -7.01 -4.01
C TYR A 211 16.04 -7.31 -3.62
N ALA A 212 16.51 -8.54 -3.82
CA ALA A 212 17.88 -8.93 -3.50
C ALA A 212 18.90 -8.12 -4.32
N ALA A 213 18.61 -7.89 -5.61
CA ALA A 213 19.47 -7.10 -6.49
C ALA A 213 19.54 -5.62 -6.10
N ARG A 214 18.48 -5.07 -5.52
CA ARG A 214 18.31 -3.63 -5.24
C ARG A 214 18.28 -3.29 -3.75
N LYS A 215 18.52 -4.27 -2.89
CA LYS A 215 18.40 -4.17 -1.42
C LYS A 215 19.15 -2.97 -0.85
N ASP A 216 20.37 -2.76 -1.29
CA ASP A 216 21.21 -1.68 -0.74
C ASP A 216 20.73 -0.30 -1.17
N GLU A 217 20.26 -0.16 -2.40
CA GLU A 217 19.66 1.07 -2.91
C GLU A 217 18.35 1.39 -2.19
N ILE A 218 17.44 0.41 -2.08
CA ILE A 218 16.15 0.54 -1.37
C ILE A 218 16.41 0.95 0.08
N ASN A 219 17.33 0.31 0.77
CA ASN A 219 17.67 0.63 2.14
C ASN A 219 18.31 2.03 2.28
N ALA A 220 19.09 2.46 1.29
CA ALA A 220 19.66 3.82 1.26
C ALA A 220 18.55 4.87 1.08
N GLN A 221 17.62 4.65 0.18
CA GLN A 221 16.46 5.54 -0.05
C GLN A 221 15.58 5.64 1.20
N LYS A 222 15.26 4.50 1.85
CA LYS A 222 14.51 4.46 3.10
C LYS A 222 15.20 5.25 4.22
N ARG A 223 16.52 5.08 4.38
CA ARG A 223 17.31 5.86 5.35
C ARG A 223 17.29 7.35 5.04
N ALA A 224 17.37 7.73 3.77
CA ALA A 224 17.31 9.13 3.34
C ALA A 224 15.92 9.73 3.62
N ALA A 225 14.85 9.02 3.30
CA ALA A 225 13.47 9.43 3.57
C ALA A 225 13.20 9.58 5.08
N TYR A 226 13.70 8.66 5.89
CA TYR A 226 13.63 8.76 7.36
C TYR A 226 14.35 9.99 7.89
N LYS A 227 15.59 10.25 7.42
CA LYS A 227 16.34 11.46 7.81
C LYS A 227 15.61 12.74 7.40
N ALA A 228 15.02 12.77 6.19
CA ALA A 228 14.24 13.90 5.72
C ALA A 228 13.00 14.15 6.59
N ARG A 229 12.25 13.11 6.95
CA ARG A 229 11.11 13.23 7.89
C ARG A 229 11.55 13.75 9.26
N LYS A 230 12.66 13.26 9.79
CA LYS A 230 13.19 13.69 11.08
C LYS A 230 13.69 15.14 11.06
N SER A 231 14.14 15.65 9.92
CA SER A 231 14.58 17.05 9.76
C SER A 231 13.40 18.03 9.55
N ILE A 232 12.22 17.54 9.12
CA ILE A 232 11.03 18.37 8.87
C ILE A 232 10.18 18.53 10.14
N VAL A 233 10.34 17.67 11.16
CA VAL A 233 9.67 17.87 12.45
C VAL A 233 10.34 19.05 13.16
N PRO A 234 9.68 20.22 13.27
CA PRO A 234 10.23 21.31 14.04
C PRO A 234 10.39 20.84 15.48
N LEU A 235 11.53 21.08 16.08
CA LEU A 235 11.78 20.96 17.51
C LEU A 235 10.97 22.03 18.31
N SER A 236 9.81 22.42 17.84
CA SER A 236 8.95 23.40 18.47
C SER A 236 7.85 22.66 19.21
N LYS A 237 8.07 22.54 20.45
CA LYS A 237 7.26 22.32 21.63
C LYS A 237 7.75 21.14 22.44
N ALA A 238 8.93 21.30 23.04
CA ALA A 238 9.13 20.73 24.35
C ALA A 238 8.06 21.39 25.26
N HIS A 239 7.01 20.68 25.58
CA HIS A 239 6.17 21.07 26.71
C HIS A 239 7.02 20.97 27.97
N ASP A 240 6.79 21.88 28.90
CA ASP A 240 7.52 22.10 30.17
C ASP A 240 7.45 20.90 31.15
N ASP A 241 6.90 19.73 30.70
CA ASP A 241 6.76 18.48 31.45
C ASP A 241 7.82 17.41 31.10
N GLY A 242 8.80 17.73 30.25
CA GLY A 242 9.89 16.84 29.89
C GLY A 242 9.47 15.59 29.09
N LYS A 243 8.24 15.56 28.51
CA LYS A 243 7.76 14.45 27.68
C LYS A 243 7.91 14.78 26.21
N MET A 244 8.68 13.98 25.52
CA MET A 244 8.73 13.98 24.04
C MET A 244 7.56 13.16 23.50
N TYR A 245 6.59 13.83 22.88
CA TYR A 245 5.55 13.17 22.09
C TYR A 245 6.05 13.11 20.65
N LEU A 246 6.38 11.91 20.18
CA LEU A 246 6.44 11.58 18.76
C LEU A 246 5.08 10.97 18.42
N ASP A 247 4.40 11.60 17.48
CA ASP A 247 3.14 11.10 16.98
C ASP A 247 3.26 9.62 16.58
N ASP A 248 2.46 8.78 17.23
CA ASP A 248 2.09 7.41 16.91
C ASP A 248 3.17 6.31 16.75
N VAL A 249 4.34 6.44 17.34
CA VAL A 249 5.27 5.31 17.48
C VAL A 249 5.71 5.15 18.93
N LEU A 250 5.20 4.12 19.59
CA LEU A 250 5.67 3.67 20.90
C LEU A 250 7.09 3.10 20.80
N ILE A 251 8.09 3.94 21.07
CA ILE A 251 9.48 3.50 21.23
C ILE A 251 9.71 3.19 22.71
N PRO A 252 10.12 1.99 23.09
CA PRO A 252 10.53 1.72 24.46
C PRO A 252 11.86 2.40 24.74
N VAL A 253 11.87 3.43 25.60
CA VAL A 253 13.10 4.04 26.11
C VAL A 253 13.53 3.31 27.36
N GLY A 254 14.82 2.97 27.41
CA GLY A 254 15.43 2.19 28.51
C GLY A 254 15.35 2.86 29.88
N VAL A 255 15.34 2.01 30.88
CA VAL A 255 15.59 2.16 32.31
C VAL A 255 15.36 3.56 32.92
N GLY A 256 14.15 3.74 33.52
CA GLY A 256 13.88 4.90 34.38
C GLY A 256 12.55 5.62 34.15
N ALA A 257 11.82 5.37 33.07
CA ALA A 257 10.50 5.96 32.82
C ALA A 257 9.37 5.07 33.34
N LYS A 258 8.29 5.66 33.84
CA LYS A 258 7.02 4.98 34.20
C LYS A 258 6.64 4.03 33.06
N ALA A 259 6.27 2.79 33.42
CA ALA A 259 5.91 1.74 32.47
C ALA A 259 4.92 2.27 31.43
N LYS A 260 5.32 2.20 30.14
CA LYS A 260 4.44 2.55 29.03
C LYS A 260 3.36 1.49 28.90
N THR A 261 2.12 1.90 28.77
CA THR A 261 1.00 0.99 28.46
C THR A 261 1.28 0.33 27.09
N VAL A 262 1.25 -0.99 27.06
CA VAL A 262 1.37 -1.78 25.83
C VAL A 262 -0.02 -2.23 25.43
N TYR A 263 -0.43 -1.91 24.22
CA TYR A 263 -1.70 -2.36 23.66
C TYR A 263 -1.52 -3.65 22.87
N VAL A 264 -2.49 -4.55 23.02
CA VAL A 264 -2.55 -5.86 22.41
C VAL A 264 -3.81 -5.95 21.56
N GLN A 265 -3.66 -6.32 20.29
CA GLN A 265 -4.81 -6.52 19.41
C GLN A 265 -5.57 -7.80 19.76
N LEU A 266 -6.86 -7.68 20.00
CA LEU A 266 -7.79 -8.77 20.23
C LEU A 266 -8.17 -9.45 18.89
N PRO A 267 -8.75 -10.66 18.93
CA PRO A 267 -9.19 -11.36 17.73
C PRO A 267 -10.25 -10.65 16.89
N ASP A 268 -11.07 -9.82 17.52
CA ASP A 268 -12.09 -8.96 16.87
C ASP A 268 -11.52 -7.66 16.28
N GLY A 269 -10.21 -7.43 16.46
CA GLY A 269 -9.51 -6.23 16.00
C GLY A 269 -9.48 -5.08 17.00
N SER A 270 -10.23 -5.14 18.11
CA SER A 270 -10.16 -4.16 19.19
C SER A 270 -8.83 -4.23 19.96
N LEU A 271 -8.56 -3.29 20.85
CA LEU A 271 -7.34 -3.23 21.63
C LEU A 271 -7.64 -3.42 23.11
N ALA A 272 -6.81 -4.23 23.77
CA ALA A 272 -6.76 -4.35 25.23
C ALA A 272 -5.38 -3.91 25.74
N GLU A 273 -5.29 -3.56 27.01
CA GLU A 273 -4.02 -3.22 27.63
C GLU A 273 -3.32 -4.46 28.18
N LEU A 274 -2.01 -4.57 27.95
CA LEU A 274 -1.20 -5.53 28.66
C LEU A 274 -1.18 -5.14 30.14
N THR A 275 -1.58 -6.08 31.03
CA THR A 275 -1.65 -5.79 32.46
C THR A 275 -0.34 -5.20 32.97
N PRO A 276 -0.34 -4.04 33.63
CA PRO A 276 0.87 -3.39 34.11
C PRO A 276 1.70 -4.33 35.02
N GLY A 277 2.99 -4.47 34.70
CA GLY A 277 3.90 -5.34 35.43
C GLY A 277 3.89 -6.81 34.99
N THR A 278 3.05 -7.18 34.03
CA THR A 278 3.04 -8.53 33.45
C THR A 278 4.42 -8.91 32.90
N ARG A 279 4.89 -10.08 33.31
CA ARG A 279 6.04 -10.76 32.71
C ARG A 279 5.54 -11.75 31.69
N VAL A 280 5.93 -11.55 30.42
CA VAL A 280 5.64 -12.55 29.38
C VAL A 280 6.51 -13.77 29.63
N THR A 281 5.88 -14.92 29.83
CA THR A 281 6.53 -16.20 30.11
C THR A 281 6.47 -17.13 28.91
N LYS A 282 7.19 -18.27 28.96
CA LYS A 282 7.20 -19.31 27.91
C LYS A 282 7.50 -18.75 26.52
N VAL A 283 8.37 -17.75 26.42
CA VAL A 283 8.72 -17.10 25.15
C VAL A 283 9.40 -18.08 24.20
N GLN A 284 8.87 -18.15 22.97
CA GLN A 284 9.39 -19.02 21.91
C GLN A 284 9.41 -18.25 20.57
N THR A 285 10.50 -18.36 19.82
CA THR A 285 10.55 -17.90 18.43
C THR A 285 9.90 -18.94 17.53
N ILE A 286 8.87 -18.51 16.76
CA ILE A 286 8.04 -19.40 15.91
C ILE A 286 8.26 -19.16 14.40
N ALA A 287 8.85 -18.05 14.01
CA ALA A 287 9.27 -17.76 12.64
C ALA A 287 10.36 -16.69 12.60
N GLY A 288 11.05 -16.54 11.49
CA GLY A 288 12.11 -15.57 11.26
C GLY A 288 13.50 -16.11 11.61
N LYS A 289 14.33 -15.26 12.19
CA LYS A 289 15.74 -15.55 12.47
C LYS A 289 15.97 -16.95 13.07
N GLY A 290 16.76 -17.77 12.39
CA GLY A 290 17.13 -19.12 12.85
C GLY A 290 16.00 -20.17 12.77
N ARG A 291 14.91 -19.89 12.06
CA ARG A 291 13.78 -20.80 11.84
C ARG A 291 13.55 -21.07 10.36
N ASN A 292 13.03 -22.25 10.05
CA ASN A 292 12.66 -22.62 8.67
C ASN A 292 11.43 -21.83 8.15
N ARG A 293 10.60 -21.30 9.06
CA ARG A 293 9.43 -20.52 8.71
C ARG A 293 9.81 -19.04 8.61
N GLN A 294 9.52 -18.43 7.47
CA GLN A 294 9.70 -17.00 7.24
C GLN A 294 8.55 -16.19 7.86
N ILE A 295 8.78 -14.90 8.05
CA ILE A 295 7.78 -13.94 8.49
C ILE A 295 7.16 -13.30 7.25
N ASP A 296 5.86 -13.53 7.04
CA ASP A 296 5.14 -13.09 5.84
C ASP A 296 5.10 -11.56 5.68
N ILE A 297 5.20 -10.81 6.80
CA ILE A 297 5.12 -9.34 6.84
C ILE A 297 6.48 -8.67 7.11
N VAL A 298 7.60 -9.35 6.87
CA VAL A 298 8.92 -8.79 7.19
C VAL A 298 9.19 -7.48 6.44
N ASP A 299 8.75 -7.37 5.19
CA ASP A 299 8.91 -6.16 4.39
C ASP A 299 8.14 -4.98 5.00
N PHE A 300 6.92 -5.24 5.46
CA PHE A 300 6.11 -4.25 6.17
C PHE A 300 6.76 -3.81 7.50
N LEU A 301 7.33 -4.76 8.26
CA LEU A 301 8.03 -4.44 9.51
C LEU A 301 9.28 -3.58 9.25
N VAL A 302 10.03 -3.88 8.20
CA VAL A 302 11.21 -3.06 7.81
C VAL A 302 10.78 -1.69 7.31
N ASP A 303 9.65 -1.60 6.62
CA ASP A 303 9.11 -0.32 6.18
C ASP A 303 8.65 0.56 7.36
N GLU A 304 8.04 -0.03 8.37
CA GLU A 304 7.59 0.67 9.57
C GLU A 304 8.76 1.01 10.52
N PHE A 305 9.78 0.14 10.58
CA PHE A 305 10.97 0.30 11.41
C PHE A 305 12.25 0.30 10.56
N PRO A 306 12.57 1.41 9.90
CA PRO A 306 13.68 1.50 8.93
C PRO A 306 15.07 1.24 9.53
N GLU A 307 15.22 1.35 10.85
CA GLU A 307 16.44 1.02 11.59
C GLU A 307 16.64 -0.49 11.78
N SER A 308 15.60 -1.30 11.47
CA SER A 308 15.65 -2.76 11.61
C SER A 308 16.25 -3.44 10.39
N SER A 309 16.68 -4.69 10.58
CA SER A 309 17.19 -5.55 9.51
C SER A 309 16.24 -6.73 9.28
N PRO A 310 15.86 -7.05 8.02
CA PRO A 310 14.93 -8.14 7.72
C PRO A 310 15.33 -9.49 8.34
N GLU A 311 16.63 -9.79 8.32
CA GLU A 311 17.18 -11.05 8.83
C GLU A 311 17.22 -11.16 10.36
N LYS A 312 16.99 -10.07 11.07
CA LYS A 312 17.00 -10.03 12.54
C LYS A 312 15.60 -10.14 13.15
N TRP A 313 14.57 -10.01 12.33
CA TRP A 313 13.21 -10.13 12.80
C TRP A 313 12.87 -11.55 13.24
N GLU A 314 12.22 -11.64 14.38
CA GLU A 314 11.67 -12.86 14.95
C GLU A 314 10.17 -12.66 15.19
N LYS A 315 9.37 -13.64 14.82
CA LYS A 315 8.00 -13.75 15.31
C LYS A 315 8.03 -14.64 16.54
N GLN A 316 7.62 -14.08 17.65
CA GLN A 316 7.66 -14.75 18.94
C GLN A 316 6.24 -14.94 19.48
N LYS A 317 6.09 -15.89 20.39
CA LYS A 317 4.90 -16.10 21.20
C LYS A 317 5.27 -16.34 22.67
N GLY A 318 4.31 -16.17 23.55
CA GLY A 318 4.46 -16.42 24.98
C GLY A 318 3.13 -16.22 25.70
N MET A 319 3.13 -16.45 27.00
CA MET A 319 1.97 -16.26 27.88
C MET A 319 2.10 -14.95 28.64
N GLY A 320 1.02 -14.19 28.73
CA GLY A 320 0.98 -12.94 29.49
C GLY A 320 -0.44 -12.55 29.85
N TYR A 321 -0.58 -11.59 30.78
CA TYR A 321 -1.87 -11.11 31.21
C TYR A 321 -2.27 -9.86 30.47
N VAL A 322 -3.53 -9.78 30.06
CA VAL A 322 -4.15 -8.58 29.47
C VAL A 322 -5.37 -8.17 30.29
N ASP A 323 -5.56 -6.87 30.42
CA ASP A 323 -6.74 -6.30 31.06
C ASP A 323 -7.86 -6.16 30.05
N PHE A 324 -8.91 -6.92 30.24
CA PHE A 324 -10.09 -6.94 29.39
C PHE A 324 -11.37 -6.95 30.22
N GLU A 325 -12.28 -6.02 29.97
CA GLU A 325 -13.53 -5.86 30.73
C GLU A 325 -13.33 -5.76 32.25
N GLY A 326 -12.24 -5.10 32.67
CA GLY A 326 -11.92 -4.90 34.07
C GLY A 326 -11.37 -6.13 34.81
N ARG A 327 -10.98 -7.15 34.07
CA ARG A 327 -10.34 -8.38 34.62
C ARG A 327 -9.01 -8.65 33.91
N SER A 328 -8.04 -9.10 34.67
CA SER A 328 -6.75 -9.57 34.13
C SER A 328 -6.88 -11.02 33.68
N ARG A 329 -6.56 -11.31 32.42
CA ARG A 329 -6.74 -12.63 31.83
C ARG A 329 -5.45 -13.14 31.22
N LEU A 330 -5.09 -14.39 31.51
CA LEU A 330 -3.92 -15.05 30.92
C LEU A 330 -4.23 -15.49 29.49
N VAL A 331 -3.39 -15.07 28.54
CA VAL A 331 -3.58 -15.31 27.11
C VAL A 331 -2.29 -15.69 26.40
N GLU A 332 -2.39 -16.37 25.24
CA GLU A 332 -1.25 -16.56 24.35
C GLU A 332 -1.06 -15.29 23.52
N LEU A 333 0.07 -14.64 23.72
CA LEU A 333 0.48 -13.43 23.03
C LEU A 333 1.43 -13.77 21.89
N HIS A 334 1.23 -13.14 20.75
CA HIS A 334 2.14 -13.14 19.62
C HIS A 334 2.62 -11.74 19.35
N TRP A 335 3.90 -11.57 18.99
CA TRP A 335 4.50 -10.29 18.66
C TRP A 335 5.65 -10.48 17.68
N TYR A 336 6.15 -9.39 17.14
CA TYR A 336 7.40 -9.37 16.39
C TYR A 336 8.49 -8.71 17.24
N TYR A 337 9.70 -9.23 17.13
CA TYR A 337 10.85 -8.76 17.88
C TYR A 337 12.05 -8.55 16.96
N GLU A 338 12.73 -7.44 17.11
CA GLU A 338 14.03 -7.14 16.53
C GLU A 338 14.88 -6.42 17.58
N PRO A 339 16.17 -6.74 17.73
CA PRO A 339 17.00 -6.23 18.84
C PRO A 339 17.07 -4.70 18.93
N THR A 340 17.00 -3.98 17.80
CA THR A 340 17.07 -2.51 17.77
C THR A 340 15.72 -1.85 18.04
N VAL A 341 14.62 -2.52 17.61
CA VAL A 341 13.24 -2.01 17.70
C VAL A 341 12.55 -2.44 19.00
N GLY A 342 12.86 -3.65 19.48
CA GLY A 342 12.15 -4.27 20.59
C GLY A 342 10.95 -5.10 20.13
N ARG A 343 9.94 -5.24 21.02
CA ARG A 343 8.73 -6.03 20.78
C ARG A 343 7.60 -5.16 20.29
N VAL A 344 7.02 -5.49 19.12
CA VAL A 344 5.99 -4.69 18.44
C VAL A 344 4.87 -5.56 17.91
N LYS A 345 3.72 -4.95 17.54
CA LYS A 345 2.57 -5.62 16.92
C LYS A 345 2.07 -6.79 17.76
N TRP A 346 1.81 -6.52 19.01
CA TRP A 346 1.26 -7.48 19.93
C TRP A 346 -0.15 -7.88 19.56
N LYS A 347 -0.45 -9.17 19.57
CA LYS A 347 -1.80 -9.69 19.34
C LYS A 347 -2.05 -10.97 20.11
N ILE A 348 -3.31 -11.18 20.47
CA ILE A 348 -3.76 -12.45 21.05
C ILE A 348 -3.98 -13.46 19.93
N LYS A 349 -3.60 -14.70 20.18
CA LYS A 349 -3.87 -15.82 19.28
C LYS A 349 -5.01 -16.65 19.88
N PRO A 350 -6.20 -16.69 19.23
CA PRO A 350 -7.26 -17.59 19.65
C PRO A 350 -6.86 -19.06 19.42
N ASP A 351 -7.45 -19.95 20.19
CA ASP A 351 -7.34 -21.40 19.98
C ASP A 351 -8.09 -21.85 18.71
N GLN A 352 -8.09 -23.16 18.42
CA GLN A 352 -8.78 -23.73 17.27
C GLN A 352 -10.32 -23.60 17.35
N GLY A 353 -10.87 -23.37 18.54
CA GLY A 353 -12.30 -23.13 18.79
C GLY A 353 -12.69 -21.66 18.73
N GLY A 354 -11.74 -20.74 18.51
CA GLY A 354 -11.95 -19.32 18.52
C GLY A 354 -11.93 -18.68 19.91
N ASN A 355 -11.68 -19.45 20.96
CA ASN A 355 -11.51 -18.93 22.31
C ASN A 355 -10.10 -18.34 22.46
N TRP A 356 -9.99 -17.23 23.19
CA TRP A 356 -8.70 -16.56 23.40
C TRP A 356 -8.31 -16.40 24.86
N PHE A 357 -9.18 -16.89 25.80
CA PHE A 357 -8.88 -17.02 27.22
C PHE A 357 -8.42 -18.45 27.50
N TYR A 358 -7.27 -18.59 28.12
CA TYR A 358 -6.72 -19.91 28.38
C TYR A 358 -6.98 -20.41 29.80
N TYR A 359 -7.15 -19.49 30.78
CA TYR A 359 -7.49 -19.84 32.18
C TYR A 359 -8.13 -18.61 32.85
N ASP A 360 -9.22 -18.80 33.59
CA ASP A 360 -9.65 -17.90 34.65
C ASP A 360 -8.87 -18.27 35.90
N ASP A 361 -8.34 -17.30 36.65
CA ASP A 361 -7.57 -17.54 37.91
C ASP A 361 -8.44 -18.12 39.09
N GLU A 362 -9.61 -18.67 38.79
CA GLU A 362 -10.52 -19.21 39.80
C GLU A 362 -10.41 -20.76 39.99
N ASP A 363 -9.47 -21.44 39.29
CA ASP A 363 -9.25 -22.88 39.40
C ASP A 363 -7.86 -23.23 40.00
N GLU A 364 -7.43 -22.56 41.10
CA GLU A 364 -6.45 -23.08 42.06
C GLU A 364 -6.99 -23.03 43.48
#